data_4d0a9831877e280e88154686af5afb3e
#
_entry.id   4d0a9831877e280e88154686af5afb3e
#
_cell.length_a   1.000
_cell.length_b   1.000
_cell.length_c   1.000
_cell.angle_alpha   90.00
_cell.angle_beta   90.00
_cell.angle_gamma   90.00
#
_symmetry.space_group_name_H-M   'P 1'
#
loop_
_entity.id
_entity.type
_entity.pdbx_description
1 polymer ?
#
loop_
_entity_poly.entity_id
_entity_poly.type
_entity_poly.pdbx_seq_one_letter_code
_entity_poly.pdbx_strand_id
1 'polypeptide(L)'
;CDPPFGTTYCNWDSVIPQERMWIELERVVKSTWAIELFAQQPFTSILIGSNIKDFKYCWYWDRCIKSNFLNAKHQPIRHIETIPVFYNGRPTYNPILKPKRKDQVRWNNIPSRQKQTETLSTVGYLKNRFERREIPLDMDYPTEMLTFSLPSANKGRNHPTEKPVELMEYIVKTYTN
;
A
#
# COMPACT_ATOMS: atom_id res chain seq x y z
N CYS A 1 1.16 10.58 -3.48
CA CYS A 1 1.01 11.37 -4.71
C CYS A 1 0.27 10.54 -5.77
N ASP A 2 -0.49 11.20 -6.65
CA ASP A 2 -1.28 10.56 -7.72
C ASP A 2 -0.82 11.13 -9.08
N PRO A 3 0.29 10.62 -9.65
CA PRO A 3 0.78 11.09 -10.93
C PRO A 3 -0.10 10.60 -12.09
N PRO A 4 -0.07 11.24 -13.25
CA PRO A 4 -0.76 10.73 -14.45
C PRO A 4 -0.13 9.41 -14.92
N PHE A 5 -0.98 8.43 -15.28
CA PHE A 5 -0.53 7.09 -15.68
C PHE A 5 -0.31 6.91 -17.17
N GLY A 6 -0.80 7.86 -17.99
CA GLY A 6 -0.78 7.75 -19.46
C GLY A 6 -1.69 6.63 -20.00
N THR A 7 -2.77 6.32 -19.29
CA THR A 7 -3.67 5.21 -19.64
C THR A 7 -5.03 5.67 -20.15
N THR A 8 -5.28 6.95 -20.19
CA THR A 8 -6.53 7.57 -20.68
C THR A 8 -6.26 8.47 -21.88
N TYR A 9 -7.32 8.84 -22.62
CA TYR A 9 -7.26 9.82 -23.73
C TYR A 9 -7.38 11.28 -23.25
N CYS A 10 -7.27 11.53 -21.94
CA CYS A 10 -7.34 12.87 -21.39
C CYS A 10 -6.03 13.63 -21.63
N ASN A 11 -6.09 14.88 -22.07
CA ASN A 11 -4.92 15.68 -22.36
C ASN A 11 -3.98 15.90 -21.15
N TRP A 12 -4.52 15.80 -19.93
CA TRP A 12 -3.75 15.92 -18.68
C TRP A 12 -3.08 14.61 -18.26
N ASP A 13 -3.45 13.45 -18.87
CA ASP A 13 -2.89 12.16 -18.49
C ASP A 13 -1.60 11.83 -19.26
N SER A 14 -0.66 12.78 -19.23
CA SER A 14 0.68 12.60 -19.82
C SER A 14 1.66 12.17 -18.75
N VAL A 15 2.34 11.04 -18.97
CA VAL A 15 3.33 10.51 -18.03
C VAL A 15 4.46 11.52 -17.83
N ILE A 16 4.73 11.85 -16.57
CA ILE A 16 5.85 12.72 -16.19
C ILE A 16 7.15 11.94 -16.44
N PRO A 17 8.19 12.55 -17.05
CA PRO A 17 9.50 11.93 -17.17
C PRO A 17 10.01 11.48 -15.80
N GLN A 18 10.22 10.17 -15.63
CA GLN A 18 10.47 9.54 -14.32
C GLN A 18 11.70 10.13 -13.62
N GLU A 19 12.78 10.34 -14.37
CA GLU A 19 14.02 10.91 -13.83
C GLU A 19 13.78 12.29 -13.20
N ARG A 20 13.07 13.18 -13.90
CA ARG A 20 12.73 14.51 -13.37
C ARG A 20 11.82 14.41 -12.15
N MET A 21 10.84 13.52 -12.19
CA MET A 21 9.92 13.31 -11.08
C MET A 21 10.66 12.89 -9.80
N TRP A 22 11.61 11.96 -9.91
CA TRP A 22 12.39 11.50 -8.76
C TRP A 22 13.28 12.60 -8.19
N ILE A 23 13.96 13.38 -9.05
CA ILE A 23 14.79 14.52 -8.63
C ILE A 23 13.96 15.49 -7.78
N GLU A 24 12.76 15.86 -8.24
CA GLU A 24 11.92 16.81 -7.51
C GLU A 24 11.30 16.20 -6.24
N LEU A 25 10.90 14.95 -6.26
CA LEU A 25 10.41 14.28 -5.06
C LEU A 25 11.51 14.20 -3.98
N GLU A 26 12.72 13.77 -4.33
CA GLU A 26 13.84 13.69 -3.41
C GLU A 26 14.24 15.06 -2.85
N ARG A 27 14.10 16.12 -3.64
CA ARG A 27 14.41 17.50 -3.23
C ARG A 27 13.49 18.00 -2.11
N VAL A 28 12.23 17.58 -2.09
CA VAL A 28 11.21 18.12 -1.17
C VAL A 28 10.96 17.26 0.06
N VAL A 29 11.39 15.98 0.06
CA VAL A 29 11.16 15.08 1.18
C VAL A 29 12.20 15.25 2.29
N LYS A 30 11.83 14.89 3.52
CA LYS A 30 12.73 14.87 4.69
C LYS A 30 13.66 13.66 4.64
N SER A 31 14.70 13.63 5.48
CA SER A 31 15.66 12.51 5.56
C SER A 31 15.04 11.16 5.94
N THR A 32 13.89 11.15 6.61
CA THR A 32 13.15 9.95 7.03
C THR A 32 11.85 9.75 6.22
N TRP A 33 11.94 9.99 4.92
CA TRP A 33 10.80 10.00 4.03
C TRP A 33 10.29 8.61 3.65
N ALA A 34 9.01 8.54 3.34
CA ALA A 34 8.41 7.54 2.46
C ALA A 34 7.66 8.26 1.34
N ILE A 35 7.74 7.75 0.13
CA ILE A 35 7.02 8.24 -1.05
C ILE A 35 6.06 7.15 -1.49
N GLU A 36 4.78 7.45 -1.47
CA GLU A 36 3.71 6.60 -1.97
C GLU A 36 3.14 7.21 -3.25
N LEU A 37 3.14 6.41 -4.31
CA LEU A 37 2.66 6.84 -5.62
C LEU A 37 1.53 5.92 -6.07
N PHE A 38 0.35 6.48 -6.36
CA PHE A 38 -0.71 5.70 -6.99
C PHE A 38 -0.28 5.27 -8.39
N ALA A 39 -0.61 4.04 -8.75
CA ALA A 39 -0.23 3.50 -10.05
C ALA A 39 -1.17 2.36 -10.48
N GLN A 40 -1.28 2.16 -11.78
CA GLN A 40 -1.96 1.01 -12.39
C GLN A 40 -1.10 0.46 -13.53
N GLN A 41 -1.18 -0.85 -13.76
CA GLN A 41 -0.42 -1.48 -14.86
C GLN A 41 -0.83 -0.92 -16.24
N PRO A 42 0.13 -0.69 -17.17
CA PRO A 42 1.57 -1.03 -17.11
C PRO A 42 2.44 0.01 -16.37
N PHE A 43 1.90 1.20 -16.04
CA PHE A 43 2.65 2.29 -15.39
C PHE A 43 3.29 1.86 -14.07
N THR A 44 2.65 1.00 -13.27
CA THR A 44 3.24 0.46 -12.03
C THR A 44 4.61 -0.17 -12.25
N SER A 45 4.74 -0.99 -13.30
CA SER A 45 6.02 -1.66 -13.61
C SER A 45 7.11 -0.67 -14.05
N ILE A 46 6.73 0.33 -14.83
CA ILE A 46 7.64 1.41 -15.26
C ILE A 46 8.10 2.21 -14.05
N LEU A 47 7.19 2.60 -13.19
CA LEU A 47 7.45 3.37 -11.97
C LEU A 47 8.40 2.64 -11.02
N ILE A 48 8.13 1.36 -10.74
CA ILE A 48 9.00 0.53 -9.88
C ILE A 48 10.38 0.37 -10.53
N GLY A 49 10.44 0.07 -11.82
CA GLY A 49 11.69 -0.08 -12.55
C GLY A 49 12.54 1.19 -12.58
N SER A 50 11.90 2.37 -12.56
CA SER A 50 12.63 3.64 -12.58
C SER A 50 13.36 3.98 -11.27
N ASN A 51 12.98 3.37 -10.14
CA ASN A 51 13.66 3.52 -8.85
C ASN A 51 13.61 2.23 -8.01
N ILE A 52 14.09 1.14 -8.60
CA ILE A 52 14.10 -0.18 -7.93
C ILE A 52 14.94 -0.18 -6.65
N LYS A 53 15.94 0.69 -6.54
CA LYS A 53 16.80 0.81 -5.37
C LYS A 53 16.03 1.17 -4.10
N ASP A 54 15.11 2.11 -4.21
CA ASP A 54 14.33 2.62 -3.08
C ASP A 54 12.95 1.96 -2.96
N PHE A 55 12.52 1.20 -3.97
CA PHE A 55 11.29 0.42 -3.91
C PHE A 55 11.33 -0.63 -2.79
N LYS A 56 10.23 -0.76 -2.02
CA LYS A 56 10.13 -1.70 -0.91
C LYS A 56 8.97 -2.68 -1.04
N TYR A 57 7.75 -2.18 -1.22
CA TYR A 57 6.52 -2.97 -1.33
C TYR A 57 5.40 -2.16 -1.97
N CYS A 58 4.27 -2.81 -2.23
CA CYS A 58 3.06 -2.15 -2.67
C CYS A 58 1.94 -2.33 -1.64
N TRP A 59 1.14 -1.30 -1.45
CA TRP A 59 -0.24 -1.47 -1.04
C TRP A 59 -1.09 -1.77 -2.28
N TYR A 60 -2.12 -2.59 -2.10
CA TYR A 60 -3.10 -2.94 -3.12
C TYR A 60 -4.45 -2.41 -2.67
N TRP A 61 -4.93 -1.39 -3.34
CA TRP A 61 -6.20 -0.78 -3.02
C TRP A 61 -7.33 -1.36 -3.86
N ASP A 62 -8.25 -2.07 -3.17
CA ASP A 62 -9.53 -2.49 -3.74
C ASP A 62 -10.50 -1.30 -3.72
N ARG A 63 -10.84 -0.81 -4.91
CA ARG A 63 -11.74 0.33 -5.12
C ARG A 63 -13.21 -0.01 -4.91
N CYS A 64 -13.56 -1.30 -4.73
CA CYS A 64 -14.92 -1.83 -4.69
C CYS A 64 -15.75 -1.54 -5.95
N ILE A 65 -15.16 -0.95 -6.98
CA ILE A 65 -15.79 -0.64 -8.26
C ILE A 65 -14.96 -1.28 -9.39
N LYS A 66 -15.66 -2.03 -10.22
CA LYS A 66 -15.08 -2.69 -11.37
C LYS A 66 -14.93 -1.72 -12.55
N SER A 67 -13.88 -1.87 -13.34
CA SER A 67 -13.63 -1.10 -14.54
C SER A 67 -13.15 -2.00 -15.68
N ASN A 68 -13.06 -1.44 -16.90
CA ASN A 68 -12.59 -2.17 -18.09
C ASN A 68 -13.51 -3.30 -18.57
N PHE A 69 -14.83 -3.08 -18.48
CA PHE A 69 -15.85 -4.06 -18.87
C PHE A 69 -15.78 -4.47 -20.35
N LEU A 70 -15.36 -3.59 -21.24
CA LEU A 70 -15.23 -3.87 -22.67
C LEU A 70 -14.27 -5.02 -22.96
N ASN A 71 -13.28 -5.21 -22.11
CA ASN A 71 -12.27 -6.26 -22.23
C ASN A 71 -12.57 -7.50 -21.39
N ALA A 72 -13.75 -7.62 -20.79
CA ALA A 72 -14.08 -8.72 -19.86
C ALA A 72 -14.02 -10.13 -20.47
N LYS A 73 -14.13 -10.24 -21.81
CA LYS A 73 -14.00 -11.51 -22.55
C LYS A 73 -12.53 -11.91 -22.79
N HIS A 74 -11.59 -10.99 -22.65
CA HIS A 74 -10.18 -11.18 -23.01
C HIS A 74 -9.24 -11.12 -21.82
N GLN A 75 -9.65 -10.46 -20.72
CA GLN A 75 -8.84 -10.29 -19.52
C GLN A 75 -9.72 -10.08 -18.27
N PRO A 76 -9.20 -10.33 -17.06
CA PRO A 76 -9.93 -10.04 -15.82
C PRO A 76 -10.36 -8.59 -15.73
N ILE A 77 -11.53 -8.36 -15.14
CA ILE A 77 -12.05 -7.02 -14.85
C ILE A 77 -11.18 -6.40 -13.76
N ARG A 78 -10.77 -5.16 -13.96
CA ARG A 78 -9.89 -4.43 -13.03
C ARG A 78 -10.72 -3.79 -11.91
N HIS A 79 -10.26 -3.95 -10.66
CA HIS A 79 -10.81 -3.25 -9.50
C HIS A 79 -9.74 -2.83 -8.49
N ILE A 80 -8.49 -3.21 -8.72
CA ILE A 80 -7.37 -2.91 -7.84
C ILE A 80 -6.48 -1.84 -8.46
N GLU A 81 -6.05 -0.88 -7.67
CA GLU A 81 -4.91 0.00 -7.92
C GLU A 81 -3.76 -0.35 -6.99
N THR A 82 -2.55 -0.12 -7.43
CA THR A 82 -1.34 -0.33 -6.63
C THR A 82 -0.84 1.00 -6.08
N ILE A 83 -0.23 0.96 -4.91
CA ILE A 83 0.45 2.11 -4.32
C ILE A 83 1.87 1.66 -3.95
N PRO A 84 2.82 1.68 -4.91
CA PRO A 84 4.22 1.42 -4.62
C PRO A 84 4.77 2.37 -3.58
N VAL A 85 5.53 1.81 -2.63
CA VAL A 85 6.16 2.53 -1.53
C VAL A 85 7.67 2.52 -1.71
N PHE A 86 8.25 3.71 -1.67
CA PHE A 86 9.68 3.93 -1.83
C PHE A 86 10.23 4.62 -0.60
N TYR A 87 11.38 4.19 -0.13
CA TYR A 87 12.15 4.90 0.89
C TYR A 87 13.62 4.46 0.91
N ASN A 88 14.46 5.34 1.44
CA ASN A 88 15.85 5.06 1.74
C ASN A 88 16.06 5.20 3.25
N GLY A 89 16.56 4.15 3.91
CA GLY A 89 16.69 4.10 5.35
C GLY A 89 15.43 3.61 6.08
N ARG A 90 15.09 4.19 7.22
CA ARG A 90 13.96 3.80 8.06
C ARG A 90 12.95 4.96 8.16
N PRO A 91 11.87 4.93 7.40
CA PRO A 91 10.84 5.95 7.46
C PRO A 91 10.01 5.84 8.73
N THR A 92 9.23 6.89 9.03
CA THR A 92 8.12 6.77 9.96
C THR A 92 7.15 5.72 9.45
N TYR A 93 6.77 4.77 10.30
CA TYR A 93 5.75 3.78 9.99
C TYR A 93 4.90 3.50 11.23
N ASN A 94 3.65 3.90 11.18
CA ASN A 94 2.66 3.73 12.23
C ASN A 94 1.61 2.71 11.79
N PRO A 95 1.77 1.41 12.10
CA PRO A 95 0.81 0.39 11.67
C PRO A 95 -0.56 0.64 12.30
N ILE A 96 -1.58 0.81 11.48
CA ILE A 96 -2.97 0.94 11.93
C ILE A 96 -3.52 -0.47 12.11
N LEU A 97 -3.62 -0.90 13.37
CA LEU A 97 -4.10 -2.24 13.71
C LEU A 97 -5.54 -2.45 13.26
N LYS A 98 -5.86 -3.68 12.86
CA LYS A 98 -7.21 -4.10 12.45
C LYS A 98 -7.72 -5.20 13.39
N PRO A 99 -9.03 -5.26 13.67
CA PRO A 99 -9.60 -6.37 14.40
C PRO A 99 -9.34 -7.70 13.69
N LYS A 100 -8.95 -8.73 14.43
CA LYS A 100 -8.83 -10.09 13.90
C LYS A 100 -10.18 -10.61 13.43
N ARG A 101 -10.18 -11.30 12.32
CA ARG A 101 -11.37 -12.04 11.91
C ARG A 101 -11.69 -13.13 12.90
N LYS A 102 -12.99 -13.40 13.14
CA LYS A 102 -13.45 -14.39 14.14
C LYS A 102 -12.88 -15.79 13.92
N ASP A 103 -12.63 -16.18 12.68
CA ASP A 103 -12.00 -17.44 12.31
C ASP A 103 -10.50 -17.49 12.68
N GLN A 104 -9.80 -16.37 12.67
CA GLN A 104 -8.38 -16.28 13.04
C GLN A 104 -8.15 -16.28 14.55
N VAL A 105 -9.11 -15.82 15.36
CA VAL A 105 -9.03 -15.86 16.83
C VAL A 105 -8.99 -17.31 17.34
N ARG A 106 -9.63 -18.24 16.65
CA ARG A 106 -9.64 -19.69 17.00
C ARG A 106 -8.28 -20.36 16.88
N TRP A 107 -7.42 -19.93 15.95
CA TRP A 107 -6.11 -20.55 15.68
C TRP A 107 -5.04 -20.22 16.73
N ASN A 108 -5.16 -19.10 17.42
CA ASN A 108 -4.18 -18.67 18.43
C ASN A 108 -4.31 -19.42 19.76
N ASN A 109 -5.40 -20.19 19.96
CA ASN A 109 -5.64 -20.99 21.15
C ASN A 109 -5.15 -22.45 21.02
N ILE A 110 -4.40 -22.81 19.97
CA ILE A 110 -3.84 -24.14 19.80
C ILE A 110 -2.46 -24.19 20.44
N PRO A 111 -2.26 -24.98 21.55
CA PRO A 111 -1.00 -25.00 22.32
C PRO A 111 0.24 -25.44 21.53
N SER A 112 0.06 -26.11 20.37
CA SER A 112 1.14 -26.68 19.57
C SER A 112 2.01 -25.64 18.84
N ARG A 113 1.55 -24.37 18.69
CA ARG A 113 2.34 -23.32 18.02
C ARG A 113 3.38 -22.66 18.92
N GLN A 114 3.24 -22.74 20.23
CA GLN A 114 4.26 -22.25 21.17
C GLN A 114 5.57 -23.06 21.08
N LYS A 115 5.50 -24.36 20.82
CA LYS A 115 6.68 -25.21 20.69
C LYS A 115 7.50 -24.96 19.40
N GLN A 116 6.87 -24.53 18.29
CA GLN A 116 7.58 -24.23 17.05
C GLN A 116 8.37 -22.91 17.08
N THR A 117 7.92 -21.94 17.89
CA THR A 117 8.66 -20.68 18.08
C THR A 117 9.90 -20.86 18.95
N GLU A 118 9.89 -21.81 19.88
CA GLU A 118 11.08 -22.14 20.67
C GLU A 118 12.16 -22.86 19.86
N THR A 119 11.77 -23.72 18.91
CA THR A 119 12.73 -24.44 18.06
C THR A 119 13.42 -23.54 17.04
N LEU A 120 12.75 -22.51 16.53
CA LEU A 120 13.34 -21.47 15.66
C LEU A 120 14.23 -20.46 16.40
N SER A 121 14.09 -20.36 17.73
CA SER A 121 14.95 -19.49 18.56
C SER A 121 16.32 -20.09 18.82
N THR A 122 16.56 -21.35 18.48
CA THR A 122 17.84 -22.04 18.67
C THR A 122 18.87 -21.66 17.59
N VAL A 123 18.43 -21.07 16.47
CA VAL A 123 19.33 -20.44 15.51
C VAL A 123 19.56 -19.00 15.99
N GLY A 124 20.66 -18.80 16.72
CA GLY A 124 21.04 -17.61 17.51
C GLY A 124 21.03 -16.23 16.85
N TYR A 125 20.32 -16.04 15.75
CA TYR A 125 20.27 -14.79 14.98
C TYR A 125 19.10 -13.85 15.32
N LEU A 126 18.09 -14.30 16.05
CA LEU A 126 16.84 -13.55 16.25
C LEU A 126 16.57 -13.08 17.68
N LYS A 127 17.45 -13.38 18.64
CA LYS A 127 17.16 -13.11 20.06
C LYS A 127 17.16 -11.63 20.48
N ASN A 128 17.70 -10.70 19.68
CA ASN A 128 17.91 -9.32 20.12
C ASN A 128 17.31 -8.22 19.24
N ARG A 129 16.34 -8.50 18.36
CA ARG A 129 15.92 -7.50 17.37
C ARG A 129 14.46 -7.06 17.40
N PHE A 130 13.61 -7.66 18.17
CA PHE A 130 12.20 -7.25 18.21
C PHE A 130 11.75 -7.07 19.66
N GLU A 131 11.75 -5.84 20.15
CA GLU A 131 10.79 -5.46 21.18
C GLU A 131 9.41 -5.77 20.57
N ARG A 132 8.80 -6.89 21.00
CA ARG A 132 7.41 -7.19 20.64
C ARG A 132 6.58 -6.09 21.31
N ARG A 133 6.14 -5.10 20.52
CA ARG A 133 5.02 -4.26 20.96
C ARG A 133 3.88 -5.24 21.20
N GLU A 134 3.45 -5.36 22.43
CA GLU A 134 2.28 -6.16 22.79
C GLU A 134 1.07 -5.51 22.11
N ILE A 135 0.57 -6.15 21.06
CA ILE A 135 -0.69 -5.75 20.45
C ILE A 135 -1.82 -6.47 21.17
N PRO A 136 -3.01 -5.85 21.31
CA PRO A 136 -4.19 -6.50 21.85
C PRO A 136 -4.46 -7.84 21.16
N LEU A 137 -4.89 -8.85 21.93
CA LEU A 137 -5.09 -10.23 21.42
C LEU A 137 -6.14 -10.32 20.31
N ASP A 138 -7.06 -9.39 20.26
CA ASP A 138 -8.14 -9.27 19.27
C ASP A 138 -7.75 -8.43 18.06
N MET A 139 -6.54 -7.84 18.04
CA MET A 139 -6.03 -7.00 16.96
C MET A 139 -4.92 -7.69 16.18
N ASP A 140 -4.71 -7.24 14.93
CA ASP A 140 -3.64 -7.72 14.05
C ASP A 140 -3.00 -6.56 13.29
N TYR A 141 -1.78 -6.77 12.81
CA TYR A 141 -1.12 -5.83 11.91
C TYR A 141 -1.87 -5.73 10.58
N PRO A 142 -1.79 -4.56 9.91
CA PRO A 142 -2.38 -4.41 8.59
C PRO A 142 -1.71 -5.37 7.59
N THR A 143 -2.49 -5.89 6.66
CA THR A 143 -2.01 -6.55 5.46
C THR A 143 -1.87 -5.54 4.33
N GLU A 144 -1.19 -5.88 3.27
CA GLU A 144 -1.00 -5.03 2.08
C GLU A 144 -2.28 -4.69 1.31
N MET A 145 -3.41 -5.33 1.65
CA MET A 145 -4.69 -5.08 1.00
C MET A 145 -5.49 -4.01 1.75
N LEU A 146 -5.84 -2.96 1.04
CA LEU A 146 -6.69 -1.85 1.50
C LEU A 146 -8.03 -1.89 0.77
N THR A 147 -9.13 -1.74 1.50
CA THR A 147 -10.48 -1.71 0.92
C THR A 147 -11.14 -0.40 1.29
N PHE A 148 -11.24 0.50 0.33
CA PHE A 148 -11.90 1.79 0.45
C PHE A 148 -12.74 2.05 -0.80
N SER A 149 -14.02 2.23 -0.63
CA SER A 149 -14.94 2.50 -1.75
C SER A 149 -14.66 3.87 -2.36
N LEU A 150 -14.66 3.93 -3.68
CA LEU A 150 -14.66 5.23 -4.37
C LEU A 150 -15.91 6.03 -3.99
N PRO A 151 -15.81 7.36 -3.84
CA PRO A 151 -16.98 8.20 -3.67
C PRO A 151 -17.98 7.98 -4.81
N SER A 152 -19.28 7.96 -4.50
CA SER A 152 -20.30 7.82 -5.53
C SER A 152 -20.25 9.01 -6.49
N ALA A 153 -20.34 8.75 -7.80
CA ALA A 153 -20.39 9.80 -8.82
C ALA A 153 -21.53 10.81 -8.59
N ASN A 154 -22.60 10.39 -7.93
CA ASN A 154 -23.77 11.21 -7.63
C ASN A 154 -23.66 12.02 -6.33
N LYS A 155 -22.60 11.87 -5.56
CA LYS A 155 -22.38 12.54 -4.27
C LYS A 155 -21.25 13.59 -4.32
N GLY A 156 -21.23 14.44 -5.36
CA GLY A 156 -20.37 15.62 -5.39
C GLY A 156 -18.88 15.33 -5.56
N ARG A 157 -18.52 14.37 -6.42
CA ARG A 157 -17.12 14.22 -6.86
C ARG A 157 -16.63 15.50 -7.53
N ASN A 158 -15.54 16.04 -7.02
CA ASN A 158 -14.92 17.24 -7.62
C ASN A 158 -14.06 16.91 -8.85
N HIS A 159 -13.54 15.67 -8.93
CA HIS A 159 -12.72 15.21 -10.05
C HIS A 159 -13.02 13.73 -10.41
N PRO A 160 -12.99 13.35 -11.71
CA PRO A 160 -13.28 11.97 -12.14
C PRO A 160 -12.40 10.90 -11.51
N THR A 161 -11.15 11.22 -11.19
CA THR A 161 -10.15 10.33 -10.59
C THR A 161 -9.88 10.60 -9.12
N GLU A 162 -10.76 11.35 -8.44
CA GLU A 162 -10.64 11.67 -7.03
C GLU A 162 -10.46 10.41 -6.17
N LYS A 163 -9.47 10.42 -5.29
CA LYS A 163 -9.21 9.34 -4.35
C LYS A 163 -10.07 9.51 -3.09
N PRO A 164 -10.51 8.40 -2.43
CA PRO A 164 -11.26 8.49 -1.18
C PRO A 164 -10.44 9.20 -0.09
N VAL A 165 -11.08 10.13 0.63
CA VAL A 165 -10.44 10.87 1.73
C VAL A 165 -9.95 9.89 2.81
N GLU A 166 -10.74 8.88 3.12
CA GLU A 166 -10.40 7.86 4.13
C GLU A 166 -9.13 7.07 3.75
N LEU A 167 -8.93 6.78 2.46
CA LEU A 167 -7.71 6.15 1.98
C LEU A 167 -6.50 7.07 2.14
N MET A 168 -6.66 8.35 1.76
CA MET A 168 -5.59 9.34 1.90
C MET A 168 -5.22 9.55 3.37
N GLU A 169 -6.21 9.65 4.25
CA GLU A 169 -6.02 9.75 5.69
C GLU A 169 -5.29 8.52 6.26
N TYR A 170 -5.66 7.32 5.83
CA TYR A 170 -4.99 6.08 6.23
C TYR A 170 -3.50 6.11 5.86
N ILE A 171 -3.18 6.46 4.63
CA ILE A 171 -1.80 6.53 4.14
C ILE A 171 -1.01 7.60 4.91
N VAL A 172 -1.56 8.80 5.03
CA VAL A 172 -0.90 9.90 5.77
C VAL A 172 -0.62 9.49 7.23
N LYS A 173 -1.60 8.95 7.95
CA LYS A 173 -1.41 8.47 9.34
C LYS A 173 -0.37 7.36 9.45
N THR A 174 -0.24 6.52 8.42
CA THR A 174 0.73 5.42 8.42
C THR A 174 2.17 5.92 8.32
N TYR A 175 2.43 7.00 7.56
CA TYR A 175 3.80 7.44 7.25
C TYR A 175 4.18 8.83 7.80
N THR A 176 3.32 9.44 8.59
CA THR A 176 3.59 10.74 9.22
C THR A 176 3.38 10.70 10.74
N ASN A 177 3.99 11.68 11.43
CA ASN A 177 3.79 11.94 12.86
C ASN A 177 2.73 13.02 13.03
#